data_5550fb4820e5f125c78b19f0f75b6c9c
#
_entry.id   5550fb4820e5f125c78b19f0f75b6c9c
#
_cell.length_a   1.000
_cell.length_b   1.000
_cell.length_c   1.000
_cell.angle_alpha   90.00
_cell.angle_beta   90.00
_cell.angle_gamma   90.00
#
_symmetry.space_group_name_H-M   'P 1'
#
loop_
_entity.id
_entity.type
_entity.pdbx_description
1 polymer ?
#
loop_
_entity_poly.entity_id
_entity_poly.type
_entity_poly.pdbx_seq_one_letter_code
_entity_poly.pdbx_strand_id
1 'polypeptide(L)'
;MSDLNIKTDRLDRMSISDKTRKALEKIGLTSYEIRTFSSLLKTGELTASDLSQKSGVPYSKIYEVLGTLEEKGWIGSDDSRPTKYFAKSPATGVETTKQKMENDFSQNQNIILNELVPLYEKSGTSEKPDIWFLSGTMNIAAKILEMVESCRNEVMIALPDAGQELVKQA
;
A
#
# COMPACT_ATOMS: atom_id res chain seq x y z
N MET A 1 -5.03 -19.06 -42.66
CA MET A 1 -3.77 -19.13 -41.87
C MET A 1 -3.39 -17.82 -41.20
N SER A 2 -4.15 -16.73 -41.40
CA SER A 2 -3.83 -15.38 -40.82
C SER A 2 -4.33 -15.15 -39.40
N ASP A 3 -5.40 -15.82 -39.00
CA ASP A 3 -6.06 -15.50 -37.70
C ASP A 3 -5.36 -16.10 -36.46
N LEU A 4 -4.62 -17.20 -36.65
CA LEU A 4 -3.85 -17.80 -35.56
C LEU A 4 -2.64 -16.95 -35.16
N ASN A 5 -2.00 -16.31 -36.14
CA ASN A 5 -0.78 -15.50 -35.92
C ASN A 5 -1.10 -14.17 -35.21
N ILE A 6 -2.26 -13.58 -35.48
CA ILE A 6 -2.74 -12.33 -34.86
C ILE A 6 -3.12 -12.56 -33.37
N LYS A 7 -3.70 -13.73 -33.06
CA LYS A 7 -4.02 -14.11 -31.70
C LYS A 7 -2.78 -14.36 -30.84
N THR A 8 -1.76 -15.01 -31.39
CA THR A 8 -0.50 -15.29 -30.67
C THR A 8 0.29 -14.01 -30.41
N ASP A 9 0.37 -13.09 -31.36
CA ASP A 9 1.05 -11.80 -31.22
C ASP A 9 0.33 -10.86 -30.20
N ARG A 10 -1.00 -10.96 -30.08
CA ARG A 10 -1.80 -10.25 -29.07
C ARG A 10 -1.59 -10.80 -27.64
N LEU A 11 -1.44 -12.11 -27.50
CA LEU A 11 -1.22 -12.78 -26.22
C LEU A 11 0.19 -12.54 -25.68
N ASP A 12 1.19 -12.44 -26.54
CA ASP A 12 2.57 -12.11 -26.16
C ASP A 12 2.70 -10.66 -25.67
N ARG A 13 1.89 -9.74 -26.22
CA ARG A 13 1.83 -8.34 -25.75
C ARG A 13 1.10 -8.16 -24.41
N MET A 14 0.40 -9.17 -23.90
CA MET A 14 -0.31 -9.13 -22.62
C MET A 14 0.53 -9.63 -21.44
N SER A 15 1.85 -9.75 -21.58
CA SER A 15 2.71 -10.00 -20.44
C SER A 15 2.86 -8.70 -19.62
N ILE A 16 2.61 -8.78 -18.31
CA ILE A 16 2.87 -7.64 -17.43
C ILE A 16 4.37 -7.35 -17.39
N SER A 17 4.74 -6.06 -17.41
CA SER A 17 6.13 -5.63 -17.31
C SER A 17 6.73 -5.96 -15.94
N ASP A 18 8.05 -6.06 -15.85
CA ASP A 18 8.75 -6.22 -14.56
C ASP A 18 8.47 -5.06 -13.61
N LYS A 19 8.26 -3.85 -14.15
CA LYS A 19 7.86 -2.68 -13.35
C LYS A 19 6.49 -2.91 -12.70
N THR A 20 5.52 -3.40 -13.46
CA THR A 20 4.19 -3.71 -12.94
C THR A 20 4.23 -4.85 -11.92
N ARG A 21 5.02 -5.90 -12.18
CA ARG A 21 5.22 -7.00 -11.23
C ARG A 21 5.74 -6.52 -9.90
N LYS A 22 6.84 -5.74 -9.90
CA LYS A 22 7.40 -5.16 -8.68
C LYS A 22 6.43 -4.22 -7.95
N ALA A 23 5.58 -3.51 -8.68
CA ALA A 23 4.55 -2.67 -8.07
C ALA A 23 3.49 -3.51 -7.35
N LEU A 24 3.02 -4.60 -7.97
CA LEU A 24 2.07 -5.53 -7.37
C LEU A 24 2.66 -6.22 -6.12
N GLU A 25 3.92 -6.62 -6.17
CA GLU A 25 4.63 -7.19 -5.00
C GLU A 25 4.71 -6.20 -3.83
N LYS A 26 4.97 -4.92 -4.12
CA LYS A 26 5.02 -3.87 -3.08
C LYS A 26 3.68 -3.61 -2.39
N ILE A 27 2.58 -3.82 -3.07
CA ILE A 27 1.24 -3.73 -2.49
C ILE A 27 0.73 -5.07 -1.93
N GLY A 28 1.63 -6.05 -1.76
CA GLY A 28 1.38 -7.28 -1.02
C GLY A 28 0.84 -8.45 -1.83
N LEU A 29 1.00 -8.47 -3.16
CA LEU A 29 0.72 -9.67 -3.94
C LEU A 29 1.96 -10.56 -4.01
N THR A 30 1.78 -11.85 -3.79
CA THR A 30 2.83 -12.85 -3.97
C THR A 30 3.07 -13.17 -5.45
N SER A 31 4.21 -13.75 -5.77
CA SER A 31 4.52 -14.18 -7.14
C SER A 31 3.51 -15.17 -7.70
N TYR A 32 2.91 -16.03 -6.85
CA TYR A 32 1.87 -16.97 -7.27
C TYR A 32 0.56 -16.24 -7.59
N GLU A 33 0.15 -15.30 -6.75
CA GLU A 33 -1.03 -14.46 -6.98
C GLU A 33 -0.90 -13.66 -8.28
N ILE A 34 0.25 -13.05 -8.52
CA ILE A 34 0.50 -12.27 -9.75
C ILE A 34 0.42 -13.15 -11.00
N ARG A 35 1.00 -14.35 -10.96
CA ARG A 35 0.93 -15.29 -12.12
C ARG A 35 -0.49 -15.77 -12.36
N THR A 36 -1.23 -16.12 -11.31
CA THR A 36 -2.62 -16.57 -11.40
C THR A 36 -3.52 -15.45 -11.95
N PHE A 37 -3.43 -14.25 -11.42
CA PHE A 37 -4.17 -13.08 -11.90
C PHE A 37 -3.84 -12.73 -13.36
N SER A 38 -2.56 -12.75 -13.72
CA SER A 38 -2.12 -12.51 -15.11
C SER A 38 -2.66 -13.56 -16.07
N SER A 39 -2.79 -14.82 -15.64
CA SER A 39 -3.38 -15.88 -16.46
C SER A 39 -4.87 -15.63 -16.70
N LEU A 40 -5.61 -15.19 -15.69
CA LEU A 40 -7.02 -14.82 -15.84
C LEU A 40 -7.23 -13.62 -16.77
N LEU A 41 -6.38 -12.60 -16.67
CA LEU A 41 -6.43 -11.45 -17.58
C LEU A 41 -6.24 -11.84 -19.06
N LYS A 42 -5.41 -12.86 -19.32
CA LYS A 42 -5.12 -13.32 -20.69
C LYS A 42 -6.21 -14.21 -21.28
N THR A 43 -6.79 -15.07 -20.45
CA THR A 43 -7.62 -16.18 -20.93
C THR A 43 -9.10 -16.06 -20.54
N GLY A 44 -9.44 -15.12 -19.66
CA GLY A 44 -10.80 -14.99 -19.14
C GLY A 44 -11.07 -15.96 -17.98
N GLU A 45 -12.25 -16.57 -17.97
CA GLU A 45 -12.69 -17.47 -16.91
C GLU A 45 -12.01 -18.84 -17.03
N LEU A 46 -11.52 -19.36 -15.89
CA LEU A 46 -10.84 -20.64 -15.80
C LEU A 46 -11.21 -21.38 -14.52
N THR A 47 -11.16 -22.72 -14.58
CA THR A 47 -11.22 -23.56 -13.37
C THR A 47 -9.90 -23.54 -12.60
N ALA A 48 -9.89 -23.99 -11.35
CA ALA A 48 -8.68 -24.09 -10.53
C ALA A 48 -7.63 -25.01 -11.20
N SER A 49 -8.06 -26.10 -11.85
CA SER A 49 -7.17 -27.02 -12.57
C SER A 49 -6.47 -26.32 -13.74
N ASP A 50 -7.25 -25.63 -14.58
CA ASP A 50 -6.71 -24.89 -15.73
C ASP A 50 -5.77 -23.76 -15.29
N LEU A 51 -6.11 -23.08 -14.19
CA LEU A 51 -5.27 -22.03 -13.61
C LEU A 51 -3.94 -22.57 -13.10
N SER A 52 -3.95 -23.73 -12.42
CA SER A 52 -2.72 -24.38 -12.00
C SER A 52 -1.78 -24.64 -13.19
N GLN A 53 -2.31 -25.19 -14.27
CA GLN A 53 -1.52 -25.49 -15.48
C GLN A 53 -1.00 -24.21 -16.16
N LYS A 54 -1.88 -23.21 -16.36
CA LYS A 54 -1.53 -22.00 -17.12
C LYS A 54 -0.65 -21.02 -16.34
N SER A 55 -0.84 -20.91 -15.04
CA SER A 55 -0.04 -20.03 -14.19
C SER A 55 1.26 -20.67 -13.69
N GLY A 56 1.39 -21.99 -13.81
CA GLY A 56 2.51 -22.76 -13.24
C GLY A 56 2.53 -22.75 -11.72
N VAL A 57 1.38 -22.51 -11.09
CA VAL A 57 1.21 -22.65 -9.64
C VAL A 57 0.87 -24.10 -9.33
N PRO A 58 1.57 -24.76 -8.39
CA PRO A 58 1.26 -26.15 -8.02
C PRO A 58 -0.21 -26.31 -7.61
N TYR A 59 -0.83 -27.43 -8.06
CA TYR A 59 -2.24 -27.68 -7.75
C TYR A 59 -2.53 -27.69 -6.25
N SER A 60 -1.59 -28.18 -5.43
CA SER A 60 -1.69 -28.17 -3.97
C SER A 60 -1.75 -26.75 -3.37
N LYS A 61 -1.34 -25.72 -4.11
CA LYS A 61 -1.32 -24.32 -3.65
C LYS A 61 -2.38 -23.44 -4.34
N ILE A 62 -3.00 -23.91 -5.42
CA ILE A 62 -3.86 -23.07 -6.23
C ILE A 62 -5.08 -22.56 -5.47
N TYR A 63 -5.71 -23.38 -4.63
CA TYR A 63 -6.88 -22.98 -3.86
C TYR A 63 -6.56 -21.95 -2.78
N GLU A 64 -5.40 -22.06 -2.13
CA GLU A 64 -4.90 -21.04 -1.20
C GLU A 64 -4.69 -19.70 -1.91
N VAL A 65 -4.05 -19.74 -3.09
CA VAL A 65 -3.79 -18.55 -3.91
C VAL A 65 -5.09 -17.91 -4.41
N LEU A 66 -6.06 -18.72 -4.82
CA LEU A 66 -7.37 -18.23 -5.27
C LEU A 66 -8.15 -17.59 -4.13
N GLY A 67 -8.18 -18.22 -2.96
CA GLY A 67 -8.83 -17.66 -1.76
C GLY A 67 -8.24 -16.31 -1.37
N THR A 68 -6.92 -16.18 -1.31
CA THR A 68 -6.26 -14.91 -0.98
C THR A 68 -6.47 -13.83 -2.04
N LEU A 69 -6.48 -14.16 -3.32
CA LEU A 69 -6.80 -13.22 -4.40
C LEU A 69 -8.26 -12.72 -4.33
N GLU A 70 -9.18 -13.61 -3.96
CA GLU A 70 -10.59 -13.27 -3.80
C GLU A 70 -10.81 -12.36 -2.59
N GLU A 71 -10.19 -12.67 -1.44
CA GLU A 71 -10.18 -11.83 -0.24
C GLU A 71 -9.57 -10.44 -0.49
N LYS A 72 -8.52 -10.37 -1.31
CA LYS A 72 -7.90 -9.11 -1.73
C LYS A 72 -8.71 -8.37 -2.79
N GLY A 73 -9.79 -8.96 -3.32
CA GLY A 73 -10.68 -8.33 -4.29
C GLY A 73 -10.15 -8.29 -5.73
N TRP A 74 -9.13 -9.09 -6.07
CA TRP A 74 -8.55 -9.13 -7.40
C TRP A 74 -9.28 -10.07 -8.36
N ILE A 75 -9.92 -11.10 -7.84
CA ILE A 75 -10.70 -12.07 -8.61
C ILE A 75 -12.09 -12.26 -8.01
N GLY A 76 -12.96 -12.89 -8.76
CA GLY A 76 -14.23 -13.44 -8.28
C GLY A 76 -14.38 -14.86 -8.77
N SER A 77 -15.34 -15.56 -8.18
CA SER A 77 -15.75 -16.90 -8.58
C SER A 77 -17.23 -16.93 -8.92
N ASP A 78 -17.65 -17.91 -9.70
CA ASP A 78 -19.05 -18.23 -9.96
C ASP A 78 -19.47 -19.50 -9.21
N ASP A 79 -20.79 -19.73 -9.13
CA ASP A 79 -21.38 -20.92 -8.50
C ASP A 79 -21.42 -22.15 -9.42
N SER A 80 -20.70 -22.13 -10.55
CA SER A 80 -20.69 -23.23 -11.50
C SER A 80 -19.98 -24.48 -10.95
N ARG A 81 -20.25 -25.62 -11.56
CA ARG A 81 -19.57 -26.89 -11.22
C ARG A 81 -18.93 -27.47 -12.48
N PRO A 82 -17.60 -27.45 -12.59
CA PRO A 82 -16.62 -26.94 -11.63
C PRO A 82 -16.62 -25.39 -11.55
N THR A 83 -16.31 -24.86 -10.35
CA THR A 83 -16.20 -23.42 -10.10
C THR A 83 -15.22 -22.76 -11.05
N LYS A 84 -15.63 -21.65 -11.65
CA LYS A 84 -14.78 -20.83 -12.51
C LYS A 84 -14.43 -19.54 -11.79
N TYR A 85 -13.20 -19.11 -12.02
CA TYR A 85 -12.63 -17.89 -11.47
C TYR A 85 -12.41 -16.89 -12.60
N PHE A 86 -12.62 -15.61 -12.32
CA PHE A 86 -12.44 -14.52 -13.29
C PHE A 86 -11.72 -13.33 -12.65
N ALA A 87 -10.96 -12.60 -13.47
CA ALA A 87 -10.30 -11.38 -13.02
C ALA A 87 -11.32 -10.26 -12.82
N LYS A 88 -11.30 -9.60 -11.68
CA LYS A 88 -11.97 -8.31 -11.49
C LYS A 88 -11.14 -7.19 -12.14
N SER A 89 -11.72 -6.00 -12.26
CA SER A 89 -10.98 -4.84 -12.75
C SER A 89 -9.73 -4.59 -11.91
N PRO A 90 -8.55 -4.36 -12.52
CA PRO A 90 -7.36 -3.96 -11.77
C PRO A 90 -7.58 -2.73 -10.88
N ALA A 91 -8.43 -1.79 -11.32
CA ALA A 91 -8.80 -0.62 -10.50
C ALA A 91 -9.50 -1.03 -9.20
N THR A 92 -10.43 -2.00 -9.28
CA THR A 92 -11.12 -2.55 -8.09
C THR A 92 -10.12 -3.24 -7.15
N GLY A 93 -9.22 -4.07 -7.70
CA GLY A 93 -8.21 -4.76 -6.90
C GLY A 93 -7.27 -3.80 -6.17
N VAL A 94 -6.82 -2.74 -6.85
CA VAL A 94 -5.97 -1.70 -6.25
C VAL A 94 -6.72 -0.96 -5.15
N GLU A 95 -7.95 -0.55 -5.38
CA GLU A 95 -8.75 0.19 -4.39
C GLU A 95 -9.05 -0.65 -3.14
N THR A 96 -9.47 -1.91 -3.32
CA THR A 96 -9.69 -2.84 -2.19
C THR A 96 -8.42 -3.06 -1.38
N THR A 97 -7.29 -3.23 -2.07
CA THR A 97 -5.98 -3.40 -1.43
C THR A 97 -5.59 -2.16 -0.64
N LYS A 98 -5.76 -0.96 -1.21
CA LYS A 98 -5.49 0.32 -0.54
C LYS A 98 -6.31 0.46 0.74
N GLN A 99 -7.62 0.27 0.67
CA GLN A 99 -8.51 0.35 1.83
C GLN A 99 -8.10 -0.63 2.94
N LYS A 100 -7.74 -1.86 2.57
CA LYS A 100 -7.26 -2.85 3.54
C LYS A 100 -5.96 -2.38 4.20
N MET A 101 -4.99 -1.89 3.43
CA MET A 101 -3.71 -1.38 3.96
C MET A 101 -3.91 -0.19 4.91
N GLU A 102 -4.81 0.74 4.57
CA GLU A 102 -5.14 1.90 5.42
C GLU A 102 -5.78 1.46 6.74
N ASN A 103 -6.71 0.51 6.69
CA ASN A 103 -7.35 -0.03 7.88
C ASN A 103 -6.35 -0.79 8.78
N ASP A 104 -5.54 -1.67 8.19
CA ASP A 104 -4.52 -2.44 8.91
C ASP A 104 -3.49 -1.50 9.55
N PHE A 105 -3.07 -0.45 8.83
CA PHE A 105 -2.15 0.57 9.35
C PHE A 105 -2.76 1.31 10.54
N SER A 106 -4.01 1.77 10.42
CA SER A 106 -4.70 2.51 11.49
C SER A 106 -4.87 1.67 12.76
N GLN A 107 -5.23 0.38 12.60
CA GLN A 107 -5.34 -0.54 13.73
C GLN A 107 -3.99 -0.75 14.40
N ASN A 108 -2.95 -1.04 13.61
CA ASN A 108 -1.60 -1.24 14.13
C ASN A 108 -1.05 0.03 14.79
N GLN A 109 -1.29 1.21 14.22
CA GLN A 109 -0.91 2.50 14.79
C GLN A 109 -1.49 2.67 16.20
N ASN A 110 -2.79 2.41 16.37
CA ASN A 110 -3.44 2.52 17.66
C ASN A 110 -2.83 1.57 18.70
N ILE A 111 -2.57 0.31 18.33
CA ILE A 111 -1.94 -0.68 19.22
C ILE A 111 -0.55 -0.21 19.64
N ILE A 112 0.27 0.20 18.67
CA ILE A 112 1.65 0.64 18.89
C ILE A 112 1.69 1.87 19.81
N LEU A 113 0.89 2.90 19.50
CA LEU A 113 0.91 4.14 20.26
C LEU A 113 0.37 3.95 21.68
N ASN A 114 -0.71 3.19 21.85
CA ASN A 114 -1.28 2.94 23.17
C ASN A 114 -0.31 2.18 24.10
N GLU A 115 0.56 1.35 23.56
CA GLU A 115 1.55 0.60 24.34
C GLU A 115 2.86 1.38 24.53
N LEU A 116 3.40 1.94 23.45
CA LEU A 116 4.75 2.53 23.47
C LEU A 116 4.81 3.95 24.02
N VAL A 117 3.76 4.77 23.86
CA VAL A 117 3.76 6.14 24.38
C VAL A 117 3.89 6.16 25.91
N PRO A 118 3.12 5.38 26.70
CA PRO A 118 3.29 5.36 28.15
C PRO A 118 4.65 4.82 28.61
N LEU A 119 5.25 3.90 27.82
CA LEU A 119 6.60 3.40 28.11
C LEU A 119 7.67 4.47 27.86
N TYR A 120 7.52 5.22 26.77
CA TYR A 120 8.40 6.34 26.44
C TYR A 120 8.33 7.45 27.49
N GLU A 121 7.14 7.83 27.92
CA GLU A 121 6.93 8.83 28.97
C GLU A 121 7.55 8.40 30.32
N LYS A 122 7.40 7.13 30.70
CA LYS A 122 7.99 6.56 31.93
C LYS A 122 9.51 6.42 31.88
N SER A 123 10.11 6.34 30.71
CA SER A 123 11.56 6.14 30.56
C SER A 123 12.39 7.38 30.92
N GLY A 124 11.75 8.51 31.29
CA GLY A 124 12.43 9.76 31.61
C GLY A 124 13.15 10.40 30.41
N THR A 125 12.95 9.87 29.20
CA THR A 125 13.52 10.42 27.96
C THR A 125 12.81 11.71 27.55
N SER A 126 11.62 11.96 28.13
CA SER A 126 10.75 13.11 27.84
C SER A 126 11.26 14.43 28.45
N GLU A 127 12.24 14.41 29.39
CA GLU A 127 12.73 15.63 30.08
C GLU A 127 14.04 16.21 29.49
N LYS A 128 14.58 15.65 28.43
CA LYS A 128 15.62 16.38 27.69
C LYS A 128 14.92 17.40 26.82
N PRO A 129 15.19 18.71 27.04
CA PRO A 129 14.63 19.70 26.12
C PRO A 129 15.05 19.34 24.71
N ASP A 130 14.08 19.12 23.84
CA ASP A 130 14.33 18.84 22.44
C ASP A 130 15.01 20.07 21.83
N ILE A 131 16.32 20.01 21.69
CA ILE A 131 17.08 21.05 20.99
C ILE A 131 17.03 20.72 19.50
N TRP A 132 16.28 21.49 18.77
CA TRP A 132 16.16 21.38 17.33
C TRP A 132 17.13 22.34 16.64
N PHE A 133 17.99 21.80 15.80
CA PHE A 133 18.83 22.61 14.92
C PHE A 133 18.12 22.76 13.57
N LEU A 134 17.49 23.91 13.35
CA LEU A 134 16.81 24.21 12.10
C LEU A 134 17.64 25.20 11.29
N SER A 135 17.81 24.92 10.01
CA SER A 135 18.42 25.86 9.05
C SER A 135 17.42 26.24 7.96
N GLY A 136 17.45 27.49 7.56
CA GLY A 136 16.57 28.04 6.55
C GLY A 136 15.30 28.67 7.11
N THR A 137 14.99 29.87 6.63
CA THR A 137 13.91 30.74 7.12
C THR A 137 12.54 30.04 7.07
N MET A 138 12.27 29.30 5.99
CA MET A 138 11.00 28.56 5.82
C MET A 138 10.82 27.45 6.85
N ASN A 139 11.88 26.70 7.16
CA ASN A 139 11.83 25.62 8.15
C ASN A 139 11.65 26.17 9.57
N ILE A 140 12.28 27.31 9.88
CA ILE A 140 12.15 27.97 11.16
C ILE A 140 10.73 28.51 11.33
N ALA A 141 10.18 29.18 10.30
CA ALA A 141 8.81 29.70 10.32
C ALA A 141 7.78 28.57 10.49
N ALA A 142 7.91 27.48 9.74
CA ALA A 142 7.02 26.31 9.86
C ALA A 142 7.04 25.72 11.27
N LYS A 143 8.23 25.62 11.92
CA LYS A 143 8.34 25.09 13.27
C LYS A 143 7.76 26.04 14.33
N ILE A 144 7.90 27.35 14.15
CA ILE A 144 7.27 28.34 15.03
C ILE A 144 5.74 28.21 14.96
N LEU A 145 5.17 28.11 13.75
CA LEU A 145 3.71 27.92 13.57
C LEU A 145 3.23 26.64 14.25
N GLU A 146 3.92 25.51 14.02
CA GLU A 146 3.59 24.23 14.67
C GLU A 146 3.60 24.36 16.22
N MET A 147 4.61 25.05 16.78
CA MET A 147 4.71 25.28 18.22
C MET A 147 3.57 26.15 18.74
N VAL A 148 3.20 27.19 18.03
CA VAL A 148 2.08 28.08 18.38
C VAL A 148 0.75 27.34 18.32
N GLU A 149 0.51 26.55 17.26
CA GLU A 149 -0.73 25.77 17.09
C GLU A 149 -0.88 24.65 18.13
N SER A 150 0.24 24.03 18.53
CA SER A 150 0.24 22.94 19.53
C SER A 150 0.27 23.43 20.99
N CYS A 151 0.52 24.73 21.21
CA CYS A 151 0.64 25.30 22.54
C CYS A 151 -0.69 25.33 23.29
N ARG A 152 -0.67 24.83 24.55
CA ARG A 152 -1.86 24.84 25.42
C ARG A 152 -1.85 25.98 26.48
N ASN A 153 -0.67 26.48 26.82
CA ASN A 153 -0.53 27.46 27.88
C ASN A 153 0.25 28.69 27.43
N GLU A 154 1.54 28.56 27.12
CA GLU A 154 2.43 29.66 26.85
C GLU A 154 3.54 29.26 25.88
N VAL A 155 3.88 30.13 24.92
CA VAL A 155 5.05 30.02 24.05
C VAL A 155 5.99 31.17 24.33
N MET A 156 7.22 30.90 24.72
CA MET A 156 8.27 31.90 24.84
C MET A 156 9.24 31.77 23.66
N ILE A 157 9.38 32.86 22.90
CA ILE A 157 10.26 32.92 21.73
C ILE A 157 11.34 34.00 21.99
N ALA A 158 12.59 33.60 22.08
CA ALA A 158 13.72 34.51 22.11
C ALA A 158 14.35 34.64 20.74
N LEU A 159 14.29 35.83 20.15
CA LEU A 159 14.84 36.09 18.82
C LEU A 159 15.89 37.19 18.91
N PRO A 160 17.04 37.07 18.19
CA PRO A 160 17.91 38.20 17.99
C PRO A 160 17.18 39.28 17.16
N ASP A 161 17.63 40.55 17.28
CA ASP A 161 16.95 41.71 16.67
C ASP A 161 16.62 41.55 15.18
N ALA A 162 17.47 40.83 14.42
CA ALA A 162 17.23 40.52 13.00
C ALA A 162 16.08 39.51 12.73
N GLY A 163 15.58 38.85 13.77
CA GLY A 163 14.51 37.80 13.65
C GLY A 163 13.11 38.32 13.97
N GLN A 164 12.98 39.55 14.49
CA GLN A 164 11.67 40.10 14.90
C GLN A 164 10.69 40.32 13.73
N GLU A 165 11.19 40.51 12.51
CA GLU A 165 10.34 40.62 11.32
C GLU A 165 9.67 39.32 10.93
N LEU A 166 10.25 38.17 11.25
CA LEU A 166 9.68 36.85 10.93
C LEU A 166 8.43 36.53 11.77
N VAL A 167 8.34 37.06 13.00
CA VAL A 167 7.18 36.83 13.87
C VAL A 167 6.01 37.77 13.55
N LYS A 168 6.28 38.90 12.91
CA LYS A 168 5.22 39.84 12.48
C LYS A 168 4.46 39.36 11.24
N GLN A 169 4.95 38.36 10.52
CA GLN A 169 4.36 37.80 9.30
C GLN A 169 3.63 36.46 9.54
N ALA A 170 3.71 35.89 10.72
CA ALA A 170 3.00 34.68 11.14
C ALA A 170 1.74 35.05 11.94
#